data_30feeb9db0476451dc33afc5b3ea4be7
#
_entry.id   30feeb9db0476451dc33afc5b3ea4be7
#
_cell.length_a   1.000
_cell.length_b   1.000
_cell.length_c   1.000
_cell.angle_alpha   90.00
_cell.angle_beta   90.00
_cell.angle_gamma   90.00
#
_symmetry.space_group_name_H-M   'P 1'
#
loop_
_entity.id
_entity.type
_entity.pdbx_description
1 polymer ?
#
loop_
_entity_poly.entity_id
_entity_poly.type
_entity_poly.pdbx_seq_one_letter_code
_entity_poly.pdbx_strand_id
1 'polypeptide(L)'
;MNWHTIFHRLQWILGGISIGLILPTIYALFEDVDSTPAYLLPSAFSLILAFLFKRFYHGGGIFRLREGLVFLFLSYVITIFIFAIPIWLIADVSYSEALFESTSGVTTSGATVFEDVESLAAHLQFWRAFIQSIGGLAIILLFLYVPPIIGVTGLQLSRQESLRIQSPGTQFGKKIWGIPQIIFKILFVYISLHILSSIWMVLGGLDLHDAICHSFGIWATAGFSNYNDGWAAFGTPFLEWGAILFMITAGTNILFVVRLHSQNWQNIHNESEWLWYLLAVSLLSVTCAMFLNFEDNFLNFEESLRDGLFQTISMVTNTGIEFESYLNWPVGAQAILFLALFIGACTGSSSSGMRMQQLVVMWKYLYSLSRRVLQPMAIIPIRINGKTVGEDVFQAILGLFGVHLLVSLLGGFLLTILSDLDIFSSWQMVLVCLWNLGTGFGLSHNPALAATLPDVAKVLLMFIMLVGRLELFIVLLLCMPSFWKS
;
A
#
# COMPACT_ATOMS: atom_id res chain seq x y z
N MET A 1 9.34 5.50 28.46
CA MET A 1 9.66 5.55 27.02
C MET A 1 11.05 6.12 26.82
N ASN A 2 11.89 5.48 26.00
CA ASN A 2 13.28 5.90 25.80
C ASN A 2 13.44 6.66 24.48
N TRP A 3 13.32 7.98 24.53
CA TRP A 3 13.46 8.89 23.37
C TRP A 3 14.86 8.84 22.74
N HIS A 4 15.91 8.63 23.54
CA HIS A 4 17.29 8.51 23.04
C HIS A 4 17.42 7.35 22.04
N THR A 5 16.80 6.21 22.33
CA THR A 5 16.84 5.04 21.45
C THR A 5 16.04 5.30 20.17
N ILE A 6 14.90 6.00 20.26
CA ILE A 6 14.05 6.33 19.08
C ILE A 6 14.84 7.25 18.14
N PHE A 7 15.35 8.39 18.63
CA PHE A 7 16.08 9.34 17.79
C PHE A 7 17.40 8.76 17.25
N HIS A 8 18.09 7.93 18.03
CA HIS A 8 19.25 7.22 17.53
C HIS A 8 18.90 6.28 16.36
N ARG A 9 17.74 5.65 16.36
CA ARG A 9 17.29 4.79 15.25
C ARG A 9 16.82 5.58 14.03
N LEU A 10 16.20 6.74 14.23
CA LEU A 10 15.75 7.61 13.15
C LEU A 10 16.87 8.09 12.23
N GLN A 11 18.14 8.10 12.70
CA GLN A 11 19.28 8.40 11.83
C GLN A 11 19.37 7.50 10.58
N TRP A 12 18.98 6.22 10.71
CA TRP A 12 19.01 5.28 9.59
C TRP A 12 17.95 5.59 8.55
N ILE A 13 16.77 6.02 9.00
CA ILE A 13 15.67 6.46 8.10
C ILE A 13 16.11 7.74 7.37
N LEU A 14 16.63 8.73 8.11
CA LEU A 14 17.12 9.98 7.52
C LEU A 14 18.29 9.75 6.53
N GLY A 15 19.19 8.83 6.84
CA GLY A 15 20.23 8.40 5.91
C GLY A 15 19.65 7.73 4.65
N GLY A 16 18.64 6.88 4.82
CA GLY A 16 17.91 6.25 3.70
C GLY A 16 17.20 7.28 2.83
N ILE A 17 16.53 8.28 3.43
CA ILE A 17 15.89 9.40 2.73
C ILE A 17 16.93 10.17 1.90
N SER A 18 18.07 10.52 2.49
CA SER A 18 19.14 11.22 1.78
C SER A 18 19.64 10.42 0.57
N ILE A 19 19.86 9.11 0.72
CA ILE A 19 20.29 8.22 -0.37
C ILE A 19 19.18 8.13 -1.44
N GLY A 20 17.91 8.01 -1.04
CA GLY A 20 16.79 7.95 -1.97
C GLY A 20 16.67 9.21 -2.85
N LEU A 21 16.98 10.38 -2.31
CA LEU A 21 16.96 11.64 -3.05
C LEU A 21 18.11 11.78 -4.06
N ILE A 22 19.15 10.96 -4.00
CA ILE A 22 20.27 11.00 -4.97
C ILE A 22 19.79 10.64 -6.39
N LEU A 23 18.90 9.65 -6.50
CA LEU A 23 18.45 9.14 -7.81
C LEU A 23 17.67 10.19 -8.61
N PRO A 24 16.63 10.86 -8.06
CA PRO A 24 15.96 11.98 -8.73
C PRO A 24 16.88 13.20 -8.92
N THR A 25 17.87 13.41 -8.04
CA THR A 25 18.90 14.46 -8.25
C THR A 25 19.72 14.19 -9.52
N ILE A 26 20.16 12.95 -9.71
CA ILE A 26 20.88 12.55 -10.92
C ILE A 26 20.00 12.74 -12.14
N TYR A 27 18.72 12.37 -12.06
CA TYR A 27 17.81 12.53 -13.19
C TYR A 27 17.59 14.00 -13.54
N ALA A 28 17.35 14.88 -12.56
CA ALA A 28 17.22 16.31 -12.76
C ALA A 28 18.49 16.95 -13.37
N LEU A 29 19.69 16.46 -13.02
CA LEU A 29 20.94 16.94 -13.62
C LEU A 29 21.02 16.74 -15.16
N PHE A 30 20.36 15.71 -15.68
CA PHE A 30 20.32 15.43 -17.11
C PHE A 30 19.20 16.15 -17.85
N GLU A 31 18.09 16.46 -17.17
CA GLU A 31 16.92 17.06 -17.78
C GLU A 31 16.84 18.56 -17.55
N ASP A 32 16.97 18.99 -16.29
CA ASP A 32 16.88 20.40 -15.86
C ASP A 32 17.79 20.66 -14.66
N VAL A 33 18.93 21.27 -14.94
CA VAL A 33 19.96 21.57 -13.92
C VAL A 33 19.43 22.53 -12.85
N ASP A 34 18.53 23.45 -13.20
CA ASP A 34 18.00 24.47 -12.30
C ASP A 34 17.10 23.86 -11.21
N SER A 35 16.48 22.72 -11.49
CA SER A 35 15.65 21.97 -10.51
C SER A 35 16.47 21.09 -9.57
N THR A 36 17.77 20.87 -9.82
CA THR A 36 18.65 20.02 -9.00
C THR A 36 18.70 20.41 -7.53
N PRO A 37 18.77 21.72 -7.16
CA PRO A 37 18.79 22.13 -5.75
C PRO A 37 17.55 21.68 -4.97
N ALA A 38 16.40 21.52 -5.62
CA ALA A 38 15.16 21.10 -4.95
C ALA A 38 15.27 19.69 -4.36
N TYR A 39 16.10 18.82 -4.90
CA TYR A 39 16.40 17.48 -4.36
C TYR A 39 17.62 17.48 -3.45
N LEU A 40 18.65 18.25 -3.79
CA LEU A 40 19.90 18.31 -3.00
C LEU A 40 19.69 18.91 -1.62
N LEU A 41 18.91 19.98 -1.50
CA LEU A 41 18.65 20.64 -0.22
C LEU A 41 18.01 19.71 0.81
N PRO A 42 16.89 19.01 0.54
CA PRO A 42 16.31 18.07 1.48
C PRO A 42 17.21 16.83 1.71
N SER A 43 18.00 16.40 0.72
CA SER A 43 18.99 15.34 0.89
C SER A 43 20.10 15.75 1.89
N ALA A 44 20.70 16.93 1.73
CA ALA A 44 21.69 17.47 2.65
C ALA A 44 21.10 17.71 4.04
N PHE A 45 19.89 18.25 4.13
CA PHE A 45 19.18 18.49 5.39
C PHE A 45 18.97 17.17 6.16
N SER A 46 18.47 16.13 5.49
CA SER A 46 18.25 14.82 6.11
C SER A 46 19.57 14.17 6.55
N LEU A 47 20.66 14.34 5.78
CA LEU A 47 21.99 13.84 6.15
C LEU A 47 22.54 14.55 7.38
N ILE A 48 22.40 15.88 7.45
CA ILE A 48 22.81 16.67 8.61
C ILE A 48 22.02 16.24 9.85
N LEU A 49 20.69 16.09 9.74
CA LEU A 49 19.84 15.60 10.83
C LEU A 49 20.25 14.18 11.26
N ALA A 50 20.54 13.29 10.32
CA ALA A 50 21.02 11.94 10.62
C ALA A 50 22.35 12.00 11.43
N PHE A 51 23.29 12.85 11.02
CA PHE A 51 24.55 13.06 11.73
C PHE A 51 24.33 13.63 13.14
N LEU A 52 23.47 14.63 13.29
CA LEU A 52 23.11 15.20 14.59
C LEU A 52 22.47 14.15 15.51
N PHE A 53 21.53 13.37 15.00
CA PHE A 53 20.92 12.28 15.79
C PHE A 53 21.95 11.22 16.21
N LYS A 54 22.89 10.88 15.34
CA LYS A 54 24.01 10.00 15.68
C LYS A 54 24.91 10.58 16.76
N ARG A 55 25.16 11.87 16.71
CA ARG A 55 26.11 12.56 17.62
C ARG A 55 25.53 12.78 19.01
N PHE A 56 24.25 13.16 19.10
CA PHE A 56 23.61 13.57 20.34
C PHE A 56 22.85 12.43 21.06
N TYR A 57 22.41 11.43 20.33
CA TYR A 57 21.64 10.33 20.89
C TYR A 57 22.42 9.02 20.84
N HIS A 58 22.57 8.39 22.00
CA HIS A 58 23.32 7.13 22.11
C HIS A 58 22.36 5.95 22.17
N GLY A 59 22.54 4.97 21.28
CA GLY A 59 21.70 3.78 21.18
C GLY A 59 22.22 2.63 22.03
N GLY A 60 21.86 2.56 23.30
CA GLY A 60 22.21 1.45 24.18
C GLY A 60 21.04 0.75 24.86
N GLY A 61 19.81 1.20 24.61
CA GLY A 61 18.60 0.66 25.23
C GLY A 61 17.95 -0.50 24.46
N ILE A 62 17.22 -1.34 25.20
CA ILE A 62 16.34 -2.35 24.60
C ILE A 62 15.24 -1.61 23.84
N PHE A 63 15.11 -1.91 22.56
CA PHE A 63 14.03 -1.37 21.71
C PHE A 63 12.75 -2.15 21.99
N ARG A 64 11.91 -1.57 22.84
CA ARG A 64 10.64 -2.17 23.23
C ARG A 64 9.56 -1.88 22.20
N LEU A 65 8.45 -2.56 22.32
CA LEU A 65 7.28 -2.42 21.49
C LEU A 65 6.82 -0.96 21.32
N ARG A 66 6.71 -0.22 22.42
CA ARG A 66 6.25 1.17 22.44
C ARG A 66 7.18 2.10 21.67
N GLU A 67 8.50 1.96 21.87
CA GLU A 67 9.49 2.70 21.13
C GLU A 67 9.41 2.39 19.63
N GLY A 68 9.11 1.11 19.27
CA GLY A 68 8.94 0.69 17.89
C GLY A 68 7.76 1.36 17.19
N LEU A 69 6.61 1.47 17.87
CA LEU A 69 5.42 2.12 17.33
C LEU A 69 5.62 3.62 17.09
N VAL A 70 6.19 4.31 18.10
CA VAL A 70 6.48 5.75 17.98
C VAL A 70 7.54 6.01 16.91
N PHE A 71 8.59 5.19 16.87
CA PHE A 71 9.62 5.24 15.82
C PHE A 71 9.01 5.13 14.42
N LEU A 72 8.09 4.19 14.25
CA LEU A 72 7.42 3.96 12.98
C LEU A 72 6.59 5.18 12.54
N PHE A 73 5.73 5.65 13.42
CA PHE A 73 4.90 6.83 13.16
C PHE A 73 5.75 8.04 12.80
N LEU A 74 6.78 8.33 13.60
CA LEU A 74 7.70 9.44 13.34
C LEU A 74 8.47 9.26 12.03
N SER A 75 8.85 8.02 11.67
CA SER A 75 9.52 7.73 10.40
C SER A 75 8.66 8.13 9.20
N TYR A 76 7.36 7.76 9.20
CA TYR A 76 6.44 8.15 8.14
C TYR A 76 6.24 9.66 8.09
N VAL A 77 5.95 10.29 9.23
CA VAL A 77 5.73 11.74 9.31
C VAL A 77 6.96 12.51 8.80
N ILE A 78 8.16 12.18 9.28
CA ILE A 78 9.39 12.86 8.84
C ILE A 78 9.64 12.66 7.35
N THR A 79 9.41 11.44 6.83
CA THR A 79 9.58 11.14 5.39
C THR A 79 8.63 11.99 4.55
N ILE A 80 7.35 12.08 4.94
CA ILE A 80 6.34 12.88 4.24
C ILE A 80 6.76 14.34 4.16
N PHE A 81 7.18 14.93 5.28
CA PHE A 81 7.60 16.34 5.31
C PHE A 81 8.83 16.62 4.44
N ILE A 82 9.83 15.73 4.45
CA ILE A 82 11.04 15.90 3.64
C ILE A 82 10.76 15.68 2.16
N PHE A 83 9.94 14.67 1.82
CA PHE A 83 9.62 14.35 0.42
C PHE A 83 8.67 15.35 -0.24
N ALA A 84 7.94 16.14 0.54
CA ALA A 84 7.13 17.25 0.03
C ALA A 84 7.98 18.42 -0.48
N ILE A 85 9.22 18.60 0.01
CA ILE A 85 10.05 19.77 -0.34
C ILE A 85 10.37 19.85 -1.84
N PRO A 86 10.80 18.77 -2.52
CA PRO A 86 11.01 18.82 -3.97
C PRO A 86 9.74 19.16 -4.75
N ILE A 87 8.59 18.60 -4.35
CA ILE A 87 7.31 18.87 -5.00
C ILE A 87 6.95 20.34 -4.87
N TRP A 88 7.07 20.89 -3.67
CA TRP A 88 6.79 22.31 -3.39
C TRP A 88 7.68 23.27 -4.18
N LEU A 89 8.97 22.95 -4.30
CA LEU A 89 9.93 23.83 -4.97
C LEU A 89 9.86 23.78 -6.50
N ILE A 90 9.34 22.70 -7.08
CA ILE A 90 9.36 22.46 -8.53
C ILE A 90 7.99 22.71 -9.15
N ALA A 91 6.90 22.28 -8.52
CA ALA A 91 5.57 22.25 -9.12
C ALA A 91 4.77 23.54 -8.97
N ASP A 92 5.32 24.58 -8.33
CA ASP A 92 4.65 25.87 -8.07
C ASP A 92 3.28 25.73 -7.38
N VAL A 93 3.16 24.74 -6.48
CA VAL A 93 1.96 24.48 -5.68
C VAL A 93 2.15 24.95 -4.24
N SER A 94 1.05 25.07 -3.48
CA SER A 94 1.12 25.38 -2.05
C SER A 94 1.82 24.25 -1.29
N TYR A 95 2.42 24.58 -0.13
CA TYR A 95 3.07 23.53 0.69
C TYR A 95 2.08 22.50 1.23
N SER A 96 0.81 22.87 1.44
CA SER A 96 -0.26 21.93 1.83
C SER A 96 -0.56 20.92 0.71
N GLU A 97 -0.55 21.34 -0.54
CA GLU A 97 -0.70 20.46 -1.72
C GLU A 97 0.51 19.55 -1.92
N ALA A 98 1.71 20.11 -1.77
CA ALA A 98 2.94 19.30 -1.81
C ALA A 98 2.98 18.24 -0.69
N LEU A 99 2.50 18.56 0.52
CA LEU A 99 2.34 17.61 1.62
C LEU A 99 1.30 16.53 1.30
N PHE A 100 0.17 16.91 0.69
CA PHE A 100 -0.85 15.96 0.27
C PHE A 100 -0.28 14.96 -0.74
N GLU A 101 0.37 15.45 -1.79
CA GLU A 101 0.99 14.62 -2.83
C GLU A 101 2.07 13.69 -2.24
N SER A 102 2.94 14.23 -1.39
CA SER A 102 3.96 13.43 -0.68
C SER A 102 3.32 12.38 0.24
N THR A 103 2.24 12.74 0.97
CA THR A 103 1.53 11.79 1.83
C THR A 103 0.93 10.67 0.99
N SER A 104 0.24 11.03 -0.10
CA SER A 104 -0.34 10.08 -1.04
C SER A 104 0.73 9.13 -1.62
N GLY A 105 1.89 9.66 -2.03
CA GLY A 105 2.99 8.85 -2.52
C GLY A 105 3.56 7.91 -1.47
N VAL A 106 3.94 8.42 -0.29
CA VAL A 106 4.55 7.61 0.79
C VAL A 106 3.58 6.57 1.36
N THR A 107 2.29 6.90 1.46
CA THR A 107 1.26 5.94 1.90
C THR A 107 0.76 5.04 0.77
N THR A 108 1.26 5.24 -0.46
CA THR A 108 0.81 4.53 -1.66
C THR A 108 -0.70 4.66 -1.93
N SER A 109 -1.25 5.83 -1.62
CA SER A 109 -2.67 6.09 -1.83
C SER A 109 -3.00 6.40 -3.29
N GLY A 110 -2.11 7.06 -4.02
CA GLY A 110 -2.30 7.38 -5.44
C GLY A 110 -3.24 8.58 -5.72
N ALA A 111 -3.83 9.19 -4.69
CA ALA A 111 -4.60 10.43 -4.85
C ALA A 111 -3.66 11.59 -5.21
N THR A 112 -4.06 12.45 -6.15
CA THR A 112 -3.23 13.56 -6.63
C THR A 112 -3.97 14.91 -6.52
N VAL A 113 -3.19 15.97 -6.32
CA VAL A 113 -3.66 17.36 -6.39
C VAL A 113 -3.41 17.99 -7.76
N PHE A 114 -2.71 17.32 -8.65
CA PHE A 114 -2.41 17.83 -9.97
C PHE A 114 -3.57 17.57 -10.93
N GLU A 115 -4.10 18.63 -11.54
CA GLU A 115 -5.14 18.55 -12.57
C GLU A 115 -4.58 18.02 -13.88
N ASP A 116 -3.35 18.40 -14.20
CA ASP A 116 -2.62 17.98 -15.39
C ASP A 116 -1.26 17.41 -14.98
N VAL A 117 -1.16 16.08 -14.95
CA VAL A 117 0.07 15.38 -14.60
C VAL A 117 1.05 15.30 -15.77
N GLU A 118 0.56 15.47 -16.99
CA GLU A 118 1.39 15.42 -18.22
C GLU A 118 2.24 16.68 -18.39
N SER A 119 1.77 17.82 -17.84
CA SER A 119 2.53 19.08 -17.85
C SER A 119 3.70 19.10 -16.87
N LEU A 120 3.79 18.14 -15.95
CA LEU A 120 4.87 18.07 -14.97
C LEU A 120 6.19 17.67 -15.63
N ALA A 121 7.30 18.27 -15.16
CA ALA A 121 8.64 17.87 -15.59
C ALA A 121 8.89 16.38 -15.35
N ALA A 122 9.57 15.69 -16.28
CA ALA A 122 9.74 14.24 -16.21
C ALA A 122 10.48 13.78 -14.94
N HIS A 123 11.47 14.55 -14.46
CA HIS A 123 12.12 14.24 -13.17
C HIS A 123 11.16 14.32 -11.97
N LEU A 124 10.11 15.16 -12.03
CA LEU A 124 9.10 15.25 -10.98
C LEU A 124 8.09 14.10 -11.06
N GLN A 125 7.67 13.72 -12.27
CA GLN A 125 6.86 12.50 -12.51
C GLN A 125 7.59 11.26 -11.99
N PHE A 126 8.89 11.13 -12.28
CA PHE A 126 9.74 10.07 -11.74
C PHE A 126 9.79 10.11 -10.22
N TRP A 127 9.95 11.30 -9.61
CA TRP A 127 9.98 11.45 -8.16
C TRP A 127 8.68 10.98 -7.50
N ARG A 128 7.52 11.37 -8.04
CA ARG A 128 6.20 10.92 -7.57
C ARG A 128 6.08 9.39 -7.58
N ALA A 129 6.41 8.76 -8.69
CA ALA A 129 6.40 7.30 -8.82
C ALA A 129 7.41 6.62 -7.88
N PHE A 130 8.61 7.19 -7.73
CA PHE A 130 9.65 6.64 -6.88
C PHE A 130 9.30 6.70 -5.38
N ILE A 131 8.65 7.78 -4.92
CA ILE A 131 8.11 7.88 -3.56
C ILE A 131 7.17 6.71 -3.27
N GLN A 132 6.28 6.34 -4.22
CA GLN A 132 5.38 5.19 -4.07
C GLN A 132 6.17 3.89 -3.90
N SER A 133 7.19 3.66 -4.71
CA SER A 133 8.03 2.46 -4.59
C SER A 133 8.71 2.38 -3.22
N ILE A 134 9.24 3.49 -2.69
CA ILE A 134 9.79 3.56 -1.34
C ILE A 134 8.72 3.25 -0.28
N GLY A 135 7.52 3.83 -0.41
CA GLY A 135 6.39 3.60 0.49
C GLY A 135 5.92 2.15 0.51
N GLY A 136 5.82 1.51 -0.66
CA GLY A 136 5.50 0.09 -0.81
C GLY A 136 6.55 -0.82 -0.17
N LEU A 137 7.83 -0.54 -0.41
CA LEU A 137 8.92 -1.28 0.24
C LEU A 137 8.93 -1.10 1.76
N ALA A 138 8.67 0.12 2.24
CA ALA A 138 8.66 0.43 3.67
C ALA A 138 7.63 -0.42 4.42
N ILE A 139 6.40 -0.58 3.89
CA ILE A 139 5.37 -1.40 4.53
C ILE A 139 5.73 -2.89 4.52
N ILE A 140 6.33 -3.40 3.43
CA ILE A 140 6.81 -4.78 3.35
C ILE A 140 7.84 -5.05 4.44
N LEU A 141 8.81 -4.14 4.61
CA LEU A 141 9.83 -4.25 5.65
C LEU A 141 9.23 -4.10 7.06
N LEU A 142 8.21 -3.24 7.19
CA LEU A 142 7.49 -3.09 8.43
C LEU A 142 6.88 -4.40 8.91
N PHE A 143 6.14 -5.10 8.05
CA PHE A 143 5.55 -6.41 8.36
C PHE A 143 6.59 -7.44 8.78
N LEU A 144 7.82 -7.29 8.35
CA LEU A 144 8.90 -8.18 8.73
C LEU A 144 9.47 -7.88 10.13
N TYR A 145 9.55 -6.59 10.51
CA TYR A 145 10.24 -6.13 11.73
C TYR A 145 9.33 -5.87 12.92
N VAL A 146 8.07 -5.62 12.70
CA VAL A 146 7.08 -5.26 13.73
C VAL A 146 6.07 -6.39 14.07
N PRO A 147 6.33 -7.66 13.77
CA PRO A 147 5.38 -8.75 13.99
C PRO A 147 4.97 -8.98 15.45
N PRO A 148 5.84 -8.71 16.47
CA PRO A 148 5.44 -8.94 17.86
C PRO A 148 4.32 -8.05 18.33
N ILE A 149 4.08 -6.94 17.61
CA ILE A 149 3.19 -5.87 18.03
C ILE A 149 1.74 -6.24 17.85
N ILE A 150 1.45 -7.04 16.83
CA ILE A 150 0.09 -7.16 16.32
C ILE A 150 -0.41 -8.59 16.50
N GLY A 151 -0.24 -9.13 17.69
CA GLY A 151 -0.93 -10.34 18.09
C GLY A 151 -2.46 -10.28 17.99
N VAL A 152 -2.98 -9.09 17.69
CA VAL A 152 -4.41 -8.76 17.66
C VAL A 152 -5.01 -8.80 16.24
N THR A 153 -4.21 -8.71 15.16
CA THR A 153 -4.72 -8.47 13.81
C THR A 153 -4.54 -9.62 12.81
N GLY A 154 -4.49 -10.86 13.26
CA GLY A 154 -4.25 -12.01 12.35
C GLY A 154 -2.78 -12.25 12.00
N LEU A 155 -1.88 -11.30 12.32
CA LEU A 155 -0.43 -11.41 12.17
C LEU A 155 0.22 -12.41 13.14
N GLN A 156 -0.53 -13.02 14.06
CA GLN A 156 -0.01 -14.14 14.87
C GLN A 156 0.47 -15.31 14.01
N LEU A 157 -0.12 -15.51 12.84
CA LEU A 157 0.31 -16.54 11.89
C LEU A 157 1.59 -16.12 11.17
N SER A 158 1.73 -14.86 10.78
CA SER A 158 2.95 -14.30 10.23
C SER A 158 4.03 -14.10 11.31
N ARG A 159 3.66 -13.94 12.59
CA ARG A 159 4.60 -13.90 13.73
C ARG A 159 5.46 -15.15 13.82
N GLN A 160 4.88 -16.33 13.62
CA GLN A 160 5.68 -17.57 13.64
C GLN A 160 6.60 -17.67 12.41
N GLU A 161 6.18 -17.13 11.28
CA GLU A 161 7.01 -17.03 10.09
C GLU A 161 8.15 -16.02 10.29
N SER A 162 7.88 -14.87 10.88
CA SER A 162 8.88 -13.87 11.25
C SER A 162 9.83 -14.36 12.34
N LEU A 163 9.34 -15.11 13.34
CA LEU A 163 10.19 -15.75 14.36
C LEU A 163 11.05 -16.87 13.75
N ARG A 164 10.55 -17.64 12.78
CA ARG A 164 11.37 -18.59 12.00
C ARG A 164 12.46 -17.87 11.21
N ILE A 165 12.14 -16.71 10.62
CA ILE A 165 13.10 -15.88 9.88
C ILE A 165 14.18 -15.31 10.81
N GLN A 166 13.81 -14.91 12.04
CA GLN A 166 14.73 -14.35 13.03
C GLN A 166 15.50 -15.38 13.84
N SER A 167 15.15 -16.68 13.78
CA SER A 167 15.82 -17.73 14.54
C SER A 167 17.27 -17.92 14.03
N PRO A 168 18.28 -17.91 14.92
CA PRO A 168 19.71 -17.96 14.54
C PRO A 168 20.13 -19.19 13.74
N GLY A 169 19.35 -20.28 13.80
CA GLY A 169 19.61 -21.55 13.10
C GLY A 169 19.00 -21.69 11.72
N THR A 170 18.22 -20.69 11.25
CA THR A 170 17.60 -20.74 9.91
C THR A 170 18.46 -20.05 8.86
N GLN A 171 18.30 -20.43 7.58
CA GLN A 171 18.97 -19.75 6.46
C GLN A 171 18.69 -18.24 6.43
N PHE A 172 17.57 -17.79 7.00
CA PHE A 172 17.13 -16.39 7.04
C PHE A 172 17.67 -15.63 8.24
N GLY A 173 18.11 -16.30 9.31
CA GLY A 173 18.67 -15.68 10.52
C GLY A 173 20.12 -15.22 10.39
N LYS A 174 20.80 -15.54 9.26
CA LYS A 174 22.14 -15.07 8.98
C LYS A 174 22.12 -13.55 8.76
N LYS A 175 23.12 -12.85 9.33
CA LYS A 175 23.30 -11.42 9.17
C LYS A 175 24.48 -11.14 8.24
N ILE A 176 24.31 -10.16 7.36
CA ILE A 176 25.34 -9.59 6.51
C ILE A 176 25.47 -8.13 6.95
N TRP A 177 26.66 -7.71 7.39
CA TRP A 177 26.92 -6.37 7.98
C TRP A 177 25.92 -5.97 9.08
N GLY A 178 25.48 -6.93 9.91
CA GLY A 178 24.51 -6.68 10.98
C GLY A 178 23.04 -6.63 10.55
N ILE A 179 22.75 -6.65 9.24
CA ILE A 179 21.39 -6.66 8.66
C ILE A 179 20.98 -8.10 8.35
N PRO A 180 19.76 -8.54 8.68
CA PRO A 180 19.27 -9.86 8.33
C PRO A 180 19.32 -10.11 6.82
N GLN A 181 19.86 -11.26 6.42
CA GLN A 181 20.01 -11.64 5.01
C GLN A 181 18.68 -11.60 4.22
N ILE A 182 17.56 -11.79 4.90
CA ILE A 182 16.22 -11.75 4.28
C ILE A 182 15.90 -10.40 3.64
N ILE A 183 16.39 -9.28 4.23
CA ILE A 183 16.18 -7.94 3.67
C ILE A 183 16.84 -7.83 2.31
N PHE A 184 18.09 -8.29 2.20
CA PHE A 184 18.80 -8.27 0.91
C PHE A 184 18.09 -9.11 -0.15
N LYS A 185 17.50 -10.26 0.25
CA LYS A 185 16.71 -11.08 -0.66
C LYS A 185 15.43 -10.39 -1.11
N ILE A 186 14.72 -9.73 -0.18
CA ILE A 186 13.51 -8.96 -0.50
C ILE A 186 13.86 -7.81 -1.44
N LEU A 187 14.90 -7.02 -1.12
CA LEU A 187 15.36 -5.93 -1.98
C LEU A 187 15.75 -6.43 -3.37
N PHE A 188 16.50 -7.53 -3.46
CA PHE A 188 16.88 -8.12 -4.74
C PHE A 188 15.66 -8.54 -5.55
N VAL A 189 14.72 -9.26 -4.94
CA VAL A 189 13.48 -9.69 -5.61
C VAL A 189 12.65 -8.47 -6.02
N TYR A 190 12.47 -7.49 -5.13
CA TYR A 190 11.71 -6.28 -5.41
C TYR A 190 12.27 -5.51 -6.60
N ILE A 191 13.58 -5.26 -6.62
CA ILE A 191 14.26 -4.59 -7.76
C ILE A 191 14.16 -5.43 -9.04
N SER A 192 14.36 -6.76 -8.95
CA SER A 192 14.24 -7.65 -10.11
C SER A 192 12.85 -7.61 -10.74
N LEU A 193 11.81 -7.53 -9.91
CA LEU A 193 10.42 -7.42 -10.37
C LEU A 193 10.13 -6.08 -11.05
N HIS A 194 10.69 -4.99 -10.52
CA HIS A 194 10.61 -3.68 -11.20
C HIS A 194 11.29 -3.71 -12.56
N ILE A 195 12.47 -4.27 -12.66
CA ILE A 195 13.21 -4.39 -13.93
C ILE A 195 12.41 -5.25 -14.92
N LEU A 196 11.88 -6.39 -14.47
CA LEU A 196 11.11 -7.30 -15.32
C LEU A 196 9.86 -6.63 -15.90
N SER A 197 9.09 -5.93 -15.07
CA SER A 197 7.89 -5.23 -15.52
C SER A 197 8.20 -4.03 -16.41
N SER A 198 9.29 -3.28 -16.12
CA SER A 198 9.74 -2.19 -17.02
C SER A 198 10.16 -2.71 -18.38
N ILE A 199 10.89 -3.83 -18.44
CA ILE A 199 11.25 -4.48 -19.72
C ILE A 199 9.99 -4.90 -20.48
N TRP A 200 9.01 -5.50 -19.80
CA TRP A 200 7.74 -5.88 -20.43
C TRP A 200 7.02 -4.67 -21.02
N MET A 201 6.96 -3.55 -20.28
CA MET A 201 6.30 -2.33 -20.76
C MET A 201 7.02 -1.70 -21.95
N VAL A 202 8.36 -1.67 -21.95
CA VAL A 202 9.15 -1.19 -23.10
C VAL A 202 8.92 -2.09 -24.32
N LEU A 203 8.85 -3.41 -24.16
CA LEU A 203 8.50 -4.34 -25.25
C LEU A 203 7.07 -4.12 -25.77
N GLY A 204 6.18 -3.62 -24.91
CA GLY A 204 4.83 -3.20 -25.29
C GLY A 204 4.74 -1.84 -25.98
N GLY A 205 5.88 -1.13 -26.13
CA GLY A 205 5.96 0.14 -26.85
C GLY A 205 5.99 1.40 -25.99
N LEU A 206 6.05 1.27 -24.65
CA LEU A 206 6.21 2.44 -23.77
C LEU A 206 7.65 2.95 -23.80
N ASP A 207 7.80 4.26 -23.61
CA ASP A 207 9.10 4.84 -23.34
C ASP A 207 9.68 4.34 -22.03
N LEU A 208 11.01 4.34 -21.93
CA LEU A 208 11.71 3.83 -20.75
C LEU A 208 11.31 4.58 -19.46
N HIS A 209 11.09 5.90 -19.57
CA HIS A 209 10.65 6.73 -18.46
C HIS A 209 9.29 6.25 -17.91
N ASP A 210 8.30 6.14 -18.79
CA ASP A 210 6.95 5.71 -18.41
C ASP A 210 6.93 4.27 -17.90
N ALA A 211 7.68 3.38 -18.55
CA ALA A 211 7.81 1.99 -18.13
C ALA A 211 8.36 1.86 -16.70
N ILE A 212 9.34 2.67 -16.31
CA ILE A 212 9.89 2.68 -14.95
C ILE A 212 8.88 3.25 -13.96
N CYS A 213 8.25 4.39 -14.28
CA CYS A 213 7.28 5.05 -13.41
C CYS A 213 6.08 4.14 -13.12
N HIS A 214 5.47 3.54 -14.14
CA HIS A 214 4.34 2.64 -13.96
C HIS A 214 4.73 1.33 -13.28
N SER A 215 5.95 0.83 -13.50
CA SER A 215 6.49 -0.30 -12.74
C SER A 215 6.52 0.02 -11.24
N PHE A 216 6.97 1.21 -10.83
CA PHE A 216 6.97 1.63 -9.44
C PHE A 216 5.56 1.66 -8.85
N GLY A 217 4.58 2.17 -9.58
CA GLY A 217 3.17 2.19 -9.15
C GLY A 217 2.61 0.78 -8.93
N ILE A 218 2.80 -0.13 -9.89
CA ILE A 218 2.27 -1.51 -9.82
C ILE A 218 2.84 -2.28 -8.62
N TRP A 219 4.16 -2.29 -8.44
CA TRP A 219 4.78 -3.07 -7.36
C TRP A 219 4.61 -2.46 -5.97
N ALA A 220 4.45 -1.15 -5.91
CA ALA A 220 4.06 -0.45 -4.69
C ALA A 220 2.57 -0.62 -4.36
N THR A 221 1.76 -1.18 -5.28
CA THR A 221 0.30 -1.17 -5.23
C THR A 221 -0.23 0.25 -4.96
N ALA A 222 0.13 1.17 -5.87
CA ALA A 222 -0.14 2.59 -5.76
C ALA A 222 -0.47 3.16 -7.15
N GLY A 223 -1.38 4.09 -7.26
CA GLY A 223 -2.07 4.42 -8.50
C GLY A 223 -1.57 5.64 -9.26
N PHE A 224 -0.39 6.22 -8.96
CA PHE A 224 0.10 7.36 -9.74
C PHE A 224 0.37 6.95 -11.19
N SER A 225 -0.12 7.77 -12.11
CA SER A 225 0.18 7.70 -13.55
C SER A 225 0.91 8.97 -13.98
N ASN A 226 1.63 8.87 -15.10
CA ASN A 226 2.20 10.01 -15.81
C ASN A 226 1.20 10.62 -16.81
N TYR A 227 0.04 9.97 -17.01
CA TYR A 227 -1.00 10.37 -17.95
C TYR A 227 -2.29 10.70 -17.23
N ASN A 228 -3.00 11.72 -17.73
CA ASN A 228 -4.29 12.14 -17.19
C ASN A 228 -5.36 11.05 -17.33
N ASP A 229 -5.33 10.33 -18.44
CA ASP A 229 -6.23 9.20 -18.74
C ASP A 229 -5.79 7.89 -18.06
N GLY A 230 -4.79 7.93 -17.20
CA GLY A 230 -4.30 6.74 -16.51
C GLY A 230 -3.75 5.68 -17.46
N TRP A 231 -4.18 4.43 -17.28
CA TRP A 231 -3.73 3.31 -18.11
C TRP A 231 -4.41 3.27 -19.49
N ALA A 232 -5.57 3.95 -19.65
CA ALA A 232 -6.28 4.03 -20.92
C ALA A 232 -5.44 4.68 -22.04
N ALA A 233 -4.46 5.52 -21.68
CA ALA A 233 -3.53 6.12 -22.62
C ALA A 233 -2.71 5.10 -23.45
N PHE A 234 -2.56 3.87 -22.96
CA PHE A 234 -1.72 2.87 -23.62
C PHE A 234 -2.47 1.93 -24.55
N GLY A 235 -3.75 1.64 -24.31
CA GLY A 235 -4.70 0.98 -25.23
C GLY A 235 -4.28 -0.33 -25.90
N THR A 236 -3.29 -1.07 -25.34
CA THR A 236 -2.81 -2.32 -25.94
C THR A 236 -3.07 -3.53 -25.06
N PRO A 237 -3.75 -4.58 -25.57
CA PRO A 237 -4.03 -5.80 -24.81
C PRO A 237 -2.77 -6.46 -24.20
N PHE A 238 -1.62 -6.33 -24.87
CA PHE A 238 -0.36 -6.86 -24.39
C PHE A 238 0.07 -6.22 -23.07
N LEU A 239 -0.04 -4.90 -22.95
CA LEU A 239 0.30 -4.15 -21.73
C LEU A 239 -0.68 -4.46 -20.60
N GLU A 240 -1.97 -4.57 -20.93
CA GLU A 240 -3.04 -4.84 -19.96
C GLU A 240 -2.90 -6.23 -19.32
N TRP A 241 -2.69 -7.28 -20.13
CA TRP A 241 -2.43 -8.62 -19.61
C TRP A 241 -1.17 -8.70 -18.74
N GLY A 242 -0.12 -7.96 -19.14
CA GLY A 242 1.09 -7.84 -18.33
C GLY A 242 0.83 -7.16 -16.99
N ALA A 243 0.12 -6.03 -16.99
CA ALA A 243 -0.23 -5.31 -15.76
C ALA A 243 -1.09 -6.16 -14.83
N ILE A 244 -2.09 -6.89 -15.36
CA ILE A 244 -2.91 -7.87 -14.62
C ILE A 244 -2.01 -8.87 -13.89
N LEU A 245 -1.07 -9.49 -14.61
CA LEU A 245 -0.14 -10.48 -14.03
C LEU A 245 0.73 -9.86 -12.92
N PHE A 246 1.26 -8.67 -13.15
CA PHE A 246 2.12 -7.98 -12.19
C PHE A 246 1.34 -7.52 -10.96
N MET A 247 0.12 -6.99 -11.11
CA MET A 247 -0.75 -6.61 -10.00
C MET A 247 -1.15 -7.82 -9.14
N ILE A 248 -1.52 -8.96 -9.75
CA ILE A 248 -1.78 -10.22 -9.00
C ILE A 248 -0.56 -10.60 -8.18
N THR A 249 0.63 -10.52 -8.78
CA THR A 249 1.88 -10.91 -8.11
C THR A 249 2.24 -9.90 -7.00
N ALA A 250 2.04 -8.60 -7.22
CA ALA A 250 2.26 -7.56 -6.21
C ALA A 250 1.32 -7.71 -5.01
N GLY A 251 0.08 -8.17 -5.23
CA GLY A 251 -0.88 -8.51 -4.18
C GLY A 251 -0.54 -9.81 -3.41
N THR A 252 0.46 -10.59 -3.81
CA THR A 252 0.88 -11.79 -3.08
C THR A 252 1.87 -11.45 -1.96
N ASN A 253 2.01 -12.36 -0.99
CA ASN A 253 3.00 -12.22 0.07
C ASN A 253 4.42 -12.22 -0.51
N ILE A 254 5.19 -11.17 -0.27
CA ILE A 254 6.56 -11.03 -0.79
C ILE A 254 7.48 -12.18 -0.33
N LEU A 255 7.30 -12.71 0.88
CA LEU A 255 8.07 -13.85 1.37
C LEU A 255 7.75 -15.13 0.59
N PHE A 256 6.51 -15.27 0.11
CA PHE A 256 6.13 -16.36 -0.79
C PHE A 256 6.84 -16.22 -2.14
N VAL A 257 6.89 -15.01 -2.71
CA VAL A 257 7.62 -14.72 -3.96
C VAL A 257 9.13 -14.98 -3.81
N VAL A 258 9.73 -14.57 -2.68
CA VAL A 258 11.14 -14.85 -2.36
C VAL A 258 11.40 -16.36 -2.25
N ARG A 259 10.46 -17.15 -1.70
CA ARG A 259 10.57 -18.60 -1.62
C ARG A 259 10.47 -19.27 -2.99
N LEU A 260 9.57 -18.80 -3.85
CA LEU A 260 9.48 -19.27 -5.23
C LEU A 260 10.79 -19.05 -5.99
N HIS A 261 11.38 -17.88 -5.85
CA HIS A 261 12.67 -17.56 -6.46
C HIS A 261 13.81 -18.47 -5.94
N SER A 262 13.75 -18.95 -4.71
CA SER A 262 14.72 -19.84 -4.10
C SER A 262 14.49 -21.33 -4.39
N GLN A 263 13.66 -21.69 -5.37
CA GLN A 263 13.34 -23.05 -5.85
C GLN A 263 12.68 -24.00 -4.81
N ASN A 264 12.04 -23.46 -3.80
CA ASN A 264 11.38 -24.27 -2.76
C ASN A 264 9.88 -24.47 -3.05
N TRP A 265 9.58 -25.15 -4.16
CA TRP A 265 8.23 -25.33 -4.72
C TRP A 265 7.33 -26.29 -3.94
N GLN A 266 7.88 -27.11 -3.03
CA GLN A 266 7.18 -28.22 -2.38
C GLN A 266 6.03 -27.80 -1.43
N ASN A 267 5.94 -26.52 -1.04
CA ASN A 267 4.98 -26.06 -0.05
C ASN A 267 3.95 -25.03 -0.59
N ILE A 268 3.85 -24.86 -1.90
CA ILE A 268 2.92 -23.89 -2.52
C ILE A 268 1.46 -24.20 -2.17
N HIS A 269 1.08 -25.47 -2.21
CA HIS A 269 -0.30 -25.91 -1.93
C HIS A 269 -0.72 -25.73 -0.46
N ASN A 270 0.21 -25.48 0.45
CA ASN A 270 -0.07 -25.28 1.86
C ASN A 270 -0.41 -23.82 2.24
N GLU A 271 -0.28 -22.89 1.29
CA GLU A 271 -0.59 -21.47 1.51
C GLU A 271 -2.07 -21.21 1.21
N SER A 272 -2.93 -21.48 2.19
CA SER A 272 -4.39 -21.34 2.01
C SER A 272 -4.81 -19.90 1.69
N GLU A 273 -4.10 -18.88 2.19
CA GLU A 273 -4.40 -17.47 1.92
C GLU A 273 -4.29 -17.14 0.43
N TRP A 274 -3.20 -17.60 -0.21
CA TRP A 274 -2.97 -17.35 -1.63
C TRP A 274 -4.04 -18.01 -2.52
N LEU A 275 -4.47 -19.22 -2.18
CA LEU A 275 -5.54 -19.92 -2.91
C LEU A 275 -6.88 -19.19 -2.78
N TRP A 276 -7.25 -18.70 -1.57
CA TRP A 276 -8.44 -17.91 -1.36
C TRP A 276 -8.39 -16.56 -2.07
N TYR A 277 -7.22 -15.91 -2.10
CA TYR A 277 -7.00 -14.69 -2.85
C TYR A 277 -7.24 -14.89 -4.35
N LEU A 278 -6.63 -15.91 -4.96
CA LEU A 278 -6.85 -16.21 -6.39
C LEU A 278 -8.31 -16.56 -6.69
N LEU A 279 -8.95 -17.32 -5.81
CA LEU A 279 -10.35 -17.69 -5.96
C LEU A 279 -11.26 -16.44 -5.89
N ALA A 280 -11.04 -15.55 -4.92
CA ALA A 280 -11.81 -14.32 -4.79
C ALA A 280 -11.64 -13.41 -6.01
N VAL A 281 -10.38 -13.17 -6.43
CA VAL A 281 -10.07 -12.39 -7.64
C VAL A 281 -10.75 -13.00 -8.85
N SER A 282 -10.61 -14.31 -9.08
CA SER A 282 -11.22 -14.97 -10.24
C SER A 282 -12.76 -14.88 -10.24
N LEU A 283 -13.37 -15.09 -9.08
CA LEU A 283 -14.83 -15.03 -8.94
C LEU A 283 -15.36 -13.61 -9.23
N LEU A 284 -14.75 -12.60 -8.61
CA LEU A 284 -15.17 -11.21 -8.81
C LEU A 284 -14.95 -10.74 -10.25
N SER A 285 -13.79 -11.09 -10.83
CA SER A 285 -13.47 -10.69 -12.21
C SER A 285 -14.39 -11.33 -13.23
N VAL A 286 -14.68 -12.62 -13.08
CA VAL A 286 -15.62 -13.31 -13.98
C VAL A 286 -17.03 -12.74 -13.85
N THR A 287 -17.50 -12.45 -12.62
CA THR A 287 -18.82 -11.83 -12.41
C THR A 287 -18.85 -10.41 -12.97
N CYS A 288 -17.81 -9.61 -12.80
CA CYS A 288 -17.71 -8.28 -13.41
C CYS A 288 -17.76 -8.37 -14.95
N ALA A 289 -16.96 -9.25 -15.55
CA ALA A 289 -16.94 -9.50 -16.99
C ALA A 289 -18.31 -9.96 -17.54
N MET A 290 -19.05 -10.76 -16.78
CA MET A 290 -20.40 -11.18 -17.17
C MET A 290 -21.35 -9.98 -17.25
N PHE A 291 -21.30 -9.04 -16.30
CA PHE A 291 -22.12 -7.83 -16.36
C PHE A 291 -21.76 -6.94 -17.53
N LEU A 292 -20.45 -6.75 -17.81
CA LEU A 292 -19.97 -5.98 -18.96
C LEU A 292 -20.46 -6.60 -20.29
N ASN A 293 -20.27 -7.90 -20.43
CA ASN A 293 -20.62 -8.61 -21.67
C ASN A 293 -22.15 -8.70 -21.90
N PHE A 294 -22.95 -8.69 -20.85
CA PHE A 294 -24.40 -8.77 -20.94
C PHE A 294 -25.03 -7.52 -21.54
N GLU A 295 -24.49 -6.33 -21.25
CA GLU A 295 -24.95 -5.07 -21.85
C GLU A 295 -24.45 -4.89 -23.28
N ASP A 296 -23.24 -5.32 -23.61
CA ASP A 296 -22.62 -5.22 -24.94
C ASP A 296 -23.10 -6.31 -25.93
N ASN A 297 -24.19 -7.03 -25.62
CA ASN A 297 -24.74 -8.11 -26.44
C ASN A 297 -23.73 -9.20 -26.84
N PHE A 298 -22.78 -9.50 -25.96
CA PHE A 298 -21.77 -10.56 -26.13
C PHE A 298 -20.84 -10.41 -27.33
N LEU A 299 -20.56 -9.18 -27.76
CA LEU A 299 -19.75 -8.93 -28.95
C LEU A 299 -18.26 -9.25 -28.76
N ASN A 300 -17.70 -9.00 -27.55
CA ASN A 300 -16.26 -9.20 -27.28
C ASN A 300 -16.00 -9.75 -25.86
N PHE A 301 -16.22 -11.07 -25.67
CA PHE A 301 -16.01 -11.69 -24.36
C PHE A 301 -14.57 -11.56 -23.83
N GLU A 302 -13.55 -11.60 -24.72
CA GLU A 302 -12.15 -11.43 -24.33
C GLU A 302 -11.90 -10.05 -23.77
N GLU A 303 -12.41 -9.02 -24.41
CA GLU A 303 -12.31 -7.62 -23.99
C GLU A 303 -12.99 -7.40 -22.62
N SER A 304 -14.25 -7.80 -22.49
CA SER A 304 -14.99 -7.72 -21.23
C SER A 304 -14.30 -8.49 -20.09
N LEU A 305 -13.68 -9.63 -20.39
CA LEU A 305 -12.92 -10.40 -19.40
C LEU A 305 -11.64 -9.68 -18.99
N ARG A 306 -10.92 -9.10 -19.92
CA ARG A 306 -9.67 -8.37 -19.69
C ARG A 306 -9.94 -7.13 -18.83
N ASP A 307 -10.93 -6.34 -19.21
CA ASP A 307 -11.29 -5.10 -18.53
C ASP A 307 -11.82 -5.39 -17.11
N GLY A 308 -12.73 -6.38 -16.99
CA GLY A 308 -13.22 -6.86 -15.72
C GLY A 308 -12.13 -7.41 -14.80
N LEU A 309 -11.15 -8.16 -15.35
CA LEU A 309 -9.97 -8.64 -14.62
C LEU A 309 -9.09 -7.48 -14.16
N PHE A 310 -8.74 -6.58 -15.08
CA PHE A 310 -7.86 -5.45 -14.82
C PHE A 310 -8.39 -4.60 -13.66
N GLN A 311 -9.63 -4.14 -13.79
CA GLN A 311 -10.22 -3.23 -12.81
C GLN A 311 -10.47 -3.92 -11.48
N THR A 312 -10.97 -5.17 -11.48
CA THR A 312 -11.19 -5.93 -10.24
C THR A 312 -9.88 -6.17 -9.49
N ILE A 313 -8.81 -6.54 -10.21
CA ILE A 313 -7.51 -6.78 -9.60
C ILE A 313 -6.91 -5.49 -9.07
N SER A 314 -7.02 -4.40 -9.81
CA SER A 314 -6.60 -3.07 -9.37
C SER A 314 -7.26 -2.69 -8.05
N MET A 315 -8.57 -2.96 -7.89
CA MET A 315 -9.31 -2.70 -6.65
C MET A 315 -8.89 -3.63 -5.51
N VAL A 316 -8.83 -4.96 -5.74
CA VAL A 316 -8.46 -5.95 -4.70
C VAL A 316 -7.03 -5.77 -4.21
N THR A 317 -6.11 -5.42 -5.09
CA THR A 317 -4.71 -5.19 -4.72
C THR A 317 -4.43 -3.80 -4.17
N ASN A 318 -5.44 -2.92 -4.18
CA ASN A 318 -5.31 -1.50 -3.85
C ASN A 318 -4.29 -0.77 -4.75
N THR A 319 -4.08 -1.25 -5.97
CA THR A 319 -3.19 -0.57 -6.92
C THR A 319 -3.82 0.73 -7.42
N GLY A 320 -5.16 0.77 -7.57
CA GLY A 320 -5.88 1.98 -7.93
C GLY A 320 -5.59 2.51 -9.34
N ILE A 321 -4.98 1.71 -10.20
CA ILE A 321 -4.79 2.06 -11.61
C ILE A 321 -6.12 1.88 -12.32
N GLU A 322 -6.53 2.89 -13.08
CA GLU A 322 -7.76 2.92 -13.83
C GLU A 322 -7.47 2.69 -15.31
N PHE A 323 -8.21 1.73 -15.92
CA PHE A 323 -8.10 1.43 -17.35
C PHE A 323 -9.09 2.26 -18.17
N GLU A 324 -10.34 2.34 -17.69
CA GLU A 324 -11.40 3.18 -18.21
C GLU A 324 -12.24 3.74 -17.09
N SER A 325 -13.02 4.79 -17.37
CA SER A 325 -13.98 5.29 -16.38
C SER A 325 -15.07 4.26 -16.14
N TYR A 326 -14.88 3.39 -15.15
CA TYR A 326 -15.85 2.36 -14.73
C TYR A 326 -17.19 2.97 -14.28
N LEU A 327 -17.29 4.29 -14.10
CA LEU A 327 -18.57 4.97 -13.83
C LEU A 327 -19.53 4.88 -15.02
N ASN A 328 -19.02 4.66 -16.23
CA ASN A 328 -19.81 4.40 -17.43
C ASN A 328 -20.21 2.92 -17.56
N TRP A 329 -19.69 2.06 -16.69
CA TRP A 329 -19.99 0.63 -16.72
C TRP A 329 -21.39 0.31 -16.17
N PRO A 330 -21.94 -0.87 -16.48
CA PRO A 330 -23.18 -1.35 -15.92
C PRO A 330 -23.20 -1.28 -14.39
N VAL A 331 -24.33 -0.91 -13.80
CA VAL A 331 -24.46 -0.80 -12.34
C VAL A 331 -24.07 -2.09 -11.63
N GLY A 332 -24.33 -3.25 -12.24
CA GLY A 332 -23.91 -4.56 -11.73
C GLY A 332 -22.40 -4.70 -11.64
N ALA A 333 -21.66 -4.26 -12.67
CA ALA A 333 -20.20 -4.26 -12.67
C ALA A 333 -19.63 -3.29 -11.62
N GLN A 334 -20.19 -2.08 -11.53
CA GLN A 334 -19.82 -1.11 -10.49
C GLN A 334 -20.04 -1.68 -9.07
N ALA A 335 -21.14 -2.39 -8.83
CA ALA A 335 -21.42 -3.03 -7.55
C ALA A 335 -20.39 -4.12 -7.20
N ILE A 336 -19.91 -4.89 -8.18
CA ILE A 336 -18.84 -5.88 -8.00
C ILE A 336 -17.52 -5.18 -7.65
N LEU A 337 -17.18 -4.09 -8.34
CA LEU A 337 -15.98 -3.31 -8.02
C LEU A 337 -16.06 -2.72 -6.61
N PHE A 338 -17.22 -2.23 -6.19
CA PHE A 338 -17.43 -1.77 -4.82
C PHE A 338 -17.22 -2.87 -3.78
N LEU A 339 -17.69 -4.10 -4.05
CA LEU A 339 -17.41 -5.26 -3.20
C LEU A 339 -15.93 -5.62 -3.18
N ALA A 340 -15.24 -5.49 -4.33
CA ALA A 340 -13.81 -5.76 -4.43
C ALA A 340 -12.98 -4.87 -3.51
N LEU A 341 -13.41 -3.65 -3.23
CA LEU A 341 -12.80 -2.74 -2.24
C LEU A 341 -12.63 -3.38 -0.85
N PHE A 342 -13.60 -4.17 -0.42
CA PHE A 342 -13.59 -4.80 0.91
C PHE A 342 -12.78 -6.11 0.93
N ILE A 343 -12.26 -6.54 -0.20
CA ILE A 343 -11.48 -7.76 -0.34
C ILE A 343 -10.03 -7.36 -0.63
N GLY A 344 -9.19 -7.39 0.40
CA GLY A 344 -7.79 -7.02 0.24
C GLY A 344 -6.92 -8.17 -0.23
N ALA A 345 -5.69 -7.84 -0.60
CA ALA A 345 -4.67 -8.79 -1.02
C ALA A 345 -4.06 -9.60 0.14
N CYS A 346 -3.06 -10.42 -0.14
CA CYS A 346 -2.40 -11.28 0.85
C CYS A 346 -1.64 -10.48 1.92
N THR A 347 -1.58 -11.04 3.12
CA THR A 347 -0.75 -10.52 4.21
C THR A 347 0.72 -10.52 3.81
N GLY A 348 1.42 -9.38 4.03
CA GLY A 348 2.83 -9.25 3.64
C GLY A 348 3.05 -8.84 2.18
N SER A 349 2.01 -8.41 1.46
CA SER A 349 2.10 -7.64 0.22
C SER A 349 2.23 -6.14 0.54
N SER A 350 2.46 -5.32 -0.49
CA SER A 350 2.46 -3.85 -0.38
C SER A 350 1.06 -3.25 -0.23
N SER A 351 0.00 -4.00 -0.53
CA SER A 351 -1.39 -3.59 -0.43
C SER A 351 -1.78 -3.12 0.99
N SER A 352 -2.76 -2.24 1.09
CA SER A 352 -3.38 -1.76 2.33
C SER A 352 -4.75 -2.42 2.58
N GLY A 353 -5.54 -1.91 3.51
CA GLY A 353 -6.90 -2.37 3.77
C GLY A 353 -7.01 -3.72 4.48
N MET A 354 -8.18 -4.35 4.38
CA MET A 354 -8.41 -5.67 4.96
C MET A 354 -7.63 -6.75 4.22
N ARG A 355 -6.92 -7.58 4.97
CA ARG A 355 -6.12 -8.68 4.38
C ARG A 355 -7.01 -9.88 4.08
N MET A 356 -6.71 -10.61 2.99
CA MET A 356 -7.40 -11.84 2.64
C MET A 356 -7.43 -12.85 3.80
N GLN A 357 -6.36 -12.94 4.57
CA GLN A 357 -6.29 -13.82 5.74
C GLN A 357 -7.36 -13.49 6.79
N GLN A 358 -7.65 -12.21 7.02
CA GLN A 358 -8.68 -11.76 7.97
C GLN A 358 -10.07 -12.20 7.49
N LEU A 359 -10.36 -12.04 6.21
CA LEU A 359 -11.62 -12.49 5.60
C LEU A 359 -11.79 -14.00 5.70
N VAL A 360 -10.73 -14.76 5.44
CA VAL A 360 -10.75 -16.24 5.58
C VAL A 360 -11.02 -16.66 7.03
N VAL A 361 -10.43 -15.96 8.02
CA VAL A 361 -10.71 -16.22 9.44
C VAL A 361 -12.19 -15.93 9.74
N MET A 362 -12.71 -14.79 9.30
CA MET A 362 -14.13 -14.41 9.50
C MET A 362 -15.07 -15.46 8.89
N TRP A 363 -14.83 -15.88 7.66
CA TRP A 363 -15.63 -16.89 6.97
C TRP A 363 -15.62 -18.23 7.72
N LYS A 364 -14.44 -18.73 8.09
CA LYS A 364 -14.32 -19.99 8.83
C LYS A 364 -14.96 -19.92 10.22
N TYR A 365 -14.94 -18.76 10.85
CA TYR A 365 -15.61 -18.55 12.14
C TYR A 365 -17.15 -18.60 11.99
N LEU A 366 -17.70 -17.90 11.02
CA LEU A 366 -19.14 -17.94 10.72
C LEU A 366 -19.59 -19.38 10.39
N TYR A 367 -18.79 -20.11 9.61
CA TYR A 367 -19.05 -21.51 9.34
C TYR A 367 -19.00 -22.37 10.61
N SER A 368 -18.03 -22.14 11.49
CA SER A 368 -17.93 -22.82 12.79
C SER A 368 -19.15 -22.55 13.66
N LEU A 369 -19.60 -21.28 13.74
CA LEU A 369 -20.81 -20.91 14.49
C LEU A 369 -22.05 -21.62 13.94
N SER A 370 -22.25 -21.62 12.64
CA SER A 370 -23.38 -22.31 12.00
C SER A 370 -23.40 -23.82 12.33
N ARG A 371 -22.23 -24.44 12.34
CA ARG A 371 -22.12 -25.85 12.76
C ARG A 371 -22.35 -26.07 14.26
N ARG A 372 -21.93 -25.17 15.13
CA ARG A 372 -22.21 -25.25 16.59
C ARG A 372 -23.71 -25.16 16.88
N VAL A 373 -24.48 -24.41 16.07
CA VAL A 373 -25.94 -24.39 16.21
C VAL A 373 -26.55 -25.77 15.90
N LEU A 374 -26.02 -26.47 14.88
CA LEU A 374 -26.49 -27.81 14.50
C LEU A 374 -25.97 -28.90 15.42
N GLN A 375 -24.78 -28.73 15.98
CA GLN A 375 -24.08 -29.70 16.83
C GLN A 375 -23.48 -28.99 18.07
N PRO A 376 -24.28 -28.69 19.11
CA PRO A 376 -23.85 -27.86 20.25
C PRO A 376 -22.67 -28.42 21.05
N MET A 377 -22.49 -29.74 21.04
CA MET A 377 -21.41 -30.40 21.77
C MET A 377 -20.11 -30.58 20.93
N ALA A 378 -20.11 -30.17 19.66
CA ALA A 378 -18.95 -30.33 18.80
C ALA A 378 -17.90 -29.22 19.05
N ILE A 379 -16.68 -29.61 19.34
CA ILE A 379 -15.53 -28.70 19.36
C ILE A 379 -14.99 -28.58 17.94
N ILE A 380 -15.30 -27.44 17.28
CA ILE A 380 -14.89 -27.19 15.90
C ILE A 380 -13.74 -26.17 15.92
N PRO A 381 -12.48 -26.60 15.87
CA PRO A 381 -11.35 -25.68 15.85
C PRO A 381 -11.23 -25.00 14.48
N ILE A 382 -11.04 -23.70 14.48
CA ILE A 382 -10.72 -22.94 13.27
C ILE A 382 -9.24 -23.18 12.95
N ARG A 383 -8.94 -23.67 11.76
CA ARG A 383 -7.56 -23.93 11.32
C ARG A 383 -7.20 -23.15 10.08
N ILE A 384 -6.01 -22.51 10.11
CA ILE A 384 -5.38 -21.84 8.96
C ILE A 384 -3.98 -22.42 8.80
N ASN A 385 -3.64 -22.91 7.61
CA ASN A 385 -2.36 -23.57 7.33
C ASN A 385 -2.02 -24.65 8.37
N GLY A 386 -3.03 -25.44 8.79
CA GLY A 386 -2.87 -26.52 9.78
C GLY A 386 -2.81 -26.09 11.25
N LYS A 387 -2.84 -24.76 11.55
CA LYS A 387 -2.76 -24.22 12.91
C LYS A 387 -4.13 -23.75 13.40
N THR A 388 -4.41 -23.97 14.68
CA THR A 388 -5.64 -23.49 15.32
C THR A 388 -5.54 -22.00 15.61
N VAL A 389 -6.60 -21.27 15.28
CA VAL A 389 -6.77 -19.83 15.55
C VAL A 389 -7.70 -19.68 16.75
N GLY A 390 -7.29 -18.89 17.75
CA GLY A 390 -8.09 -18.62 18.94
C GLY A 390 -9.27 -17.69 18.67
N GLU A 391 -10.27 -17.71 19.54
CA GLU A 391 -11.43 -16.80 19.47
C GLU A 391 -11.04 -15.33 19.70
N ASP A 392 -9.98 -15.08 20.47
CA ASP A 392 -9.38 -13.78 20.69
C ASP A 392 -8.95 -13.08 19.40
N VAL A 393 -8.37 -13.84 18.47
CA VAL A 393 -7.96 -13.33 17.15
C VAL A 393 -9.17 -12.90 16.31
N PHE A 394 -10.24 -13.68 16.36
CA PHE A 394 -11.47 -13.33 15.66
C PHE A 394 -12.10 -12.04 16.21
N GLN A 395 -12.22 -11.94 17.55
CA GLN A 395 -12.75 -10.73 18.20
C GLN A 395 -11.93 -9.49 17.82
N ALA A 396 -10.62 -9.64 17.76
CA ALA A 396 -9.73 -8.57 17.33
C ALA A 396 -9.94 -8.15 15.87
N ILE A 397 -10.11 -9.11 14.95
CA ILE A 397 -10.41 -8.83 13.53
C ILE A 397 -11.77 -8.13 13.40
N LEU A 398 -12.79 -8.61 14.10
CA LEU A 398 -14.12 -8.00 14.09
C LEU A 398 -14.09 -6.56 14.66
N GLY A 399 -13.36 -6.36 15.76
CA GLY A 399 -13.14 -5.04 16.34
C GLY A 399 -12.43 -4.10 15.36
N LEU A 400 -11.39 -4.58 14.68
CA LEU A 400 -10.67 -3.81 13.67
C LEU A 400 -11.59 -3.40 12.51
N PHE A 401 -12.39 -4.33 11.99
CA PHE A 401 -13.38 -4.04 10.94
C PHE A 401 -14.40 -2.98 11.38
N GLY A 402 -14.94 -3.13 12.60
CA GLY A 402 -15.88 -2.16 13.17
C GLY A 402 -15.27 -0.76 13.29
N VAL A 403 -14.00 -0.66 13.69
CA VAL A 403 -13.30 0.63 13.79
C VAL A 403 -13.00 1.21 12.40
N HIS A 404 -12.63 0.41 11.41
CA HIS A 404 -12.48 0.90 10.01
C HIS A 404 -13.79 1.50 9.49
N LEU A 405 -14.91 0.81 9.70
CA LEU A 405 -16.23 1.31 9.32
C LEU A 405 -16.55 2.62 10.04
N LEU A 406 -16.31 2.69 11.35
CA LEU A 406 -16.57 3.88 12.16
C LEU A 406 -15.71 5.06 11.71
N VAL A 407 -14.41 4.85 11.45
CA VAL A 407 -13.49 5.89 10.96
C VAL A 407 -13.91 6.37 9.57
N SER A 408 -14.34 5.45 8.69
CA SER A 408 -14.81 5.83 7.35
C SER A 408 -16.09 6.67 7.39
N LEU A 409 -17.05 6.32 8.25
CA LEU A 409 -18.31 7.05 8.41
C LEU A 409 -18.07 8.42 9.06
N LEU A 410 -17.31 8.48 10.15
CA LEU A 410 -16.99 9.75 10.82
C LEU A 410 -16.13 10.65 9.94
N GLY A 411 -15.15 10.10 9.25
CA GLY A 411 -14.32 10.84 8.31
C GLY A 411 -15.13 11.40 7.14
N GLY A 412 -16.04 10.61 6.56
CA GLY A 412 -16.97 11.06 5.52
C GLY A 412 -17.87 12.20 5.99
N PHE A 413 -18.46 12.06 7.17
CA PHE A 413 -19.26 13.11 7.79
C PHE A 413 -18.45 14.41 8.02
N LEU A 414 -17.23 14.30 8.56
CA LEU A 414 -16.35 15.46 8.75
C LEU A 414 -15.95 16.09 7.41
N LEU A 415 -15.64 15.28 6.40
CA LEU A 415 -15.29 15.80 5.08
C LEU A 415 -16.45 16.55 4.44
N THR A 416 -17.69 16.06 4.57
CA THR A 416 -18.89 16.77 4.10
C THR A 416 -19.07 18.15 4.78
N ILE A 417 -18.72 18.27 6.06
CA ILE A 417 -18.78 19.57 6.77
C ILE A 417 -17.66 20.51 6.31
N LEU A 418 -16.50 19.97 5.96
CA LEU A 418 -15.31 20.75 5.59
C LEU A 418 -15.21 21.06 4.10
N SER A 419 -16.06 20.46 3.28
CA SER A 419 -16.07 20.62 1.82
C SER A 419 -17.49 20.78 1.31
N ASP A 420 -17.66 21.26 0.08
CA ASP A 420 -18.97 21.38 -0.58
C ASP A 420 -19.44 20.06 -1.24
N LEU A 421 -18.82 18.93 -0.89
CA LEU A 421 -19.15 17.61 -1.43
C LEU A 421 -20.39 17.03 -0.76
N ASP A 422 -21.18 16.25 -1.52
CA ASP A 422 -22.25 15.46 -0.96
C ASP A 422 -21.74 14.35 -0.04
N ILE A 423 -22.59 13.87 0.87
CA ILE A 423 -22.21 12.90 1.91
C ILE A 423 -21.69 11.58 1.34
N PHE A 424 -22.23 11.15 0.20
CA PHE A 424 -21.84 9.88 -0.41
C PHE A 424 -20.46 9.98 -1.07
N SER A 425 -20.20 11.03 -1.84
CA SER A 425 -18.89 11.33 -2.42
C SER A 425 -17.82 11.54 -1.36
N SER A 426 -18.14 12.27 -0.29
CA SER A 426 -17.25 12.47 0.86
C SER A 426 -16.90 11.15 1.54
N TRP A 427 -17.88 10.29 1.75
CA TRP A 427 -17.66 8.96 2.34
C TRP A 427 -16.81 8.06 1.46
N GLN A 428 -17.09 8.02 0.14
CA GLN A 428 -16.29 7.27 -0.83
C GLN A 428 -14.83 7.74 -0.83
N MET A 429 -14.60 9.05 -0.86
CA MET A 429 -13.27 9.64 -0.84
C MET A 429 -12.47 9.25 0.42
N VAL A 430 -13.11 9.32 1.58
CA VAL A 430 -12.51 8.89 2.84
C VAL A 430 -12.21 7.39 2.84
N LEU A 431 -13.11 6.58 2.30
CA LEU A 431 -12.94 5.13 2.23
C LEU A 431 -11.75 4.75 1.34
N VAL A 432 -11.64 5.40 0.19
CA VAL A 432 -10.51 5.24 -0.75
C VAL A 432 -9.19 5.66 -0.09
N CYS A 433 -9.15 6.80 0.60
CA CYS A 433 -7.96 7.27 1.33
C CYS A 433 -7.60 6.35 2.50
N LEU A 434 -8.59 5.82 3.24
CA LEU A 434 -8.36 4.90 4.36
C LEU A 434 -7.76 3.56 3.89
N TRP A 435 -8.11 3.13 2.70
CA TRP A 435 -7.64 1.87 2.13
C TRP A 435 -6.42 2.06 1.21
N ASN A 436 -6.01 3.32 1.02
CA ASN A 436 -4.91 3.72 0.13
C ASN A 436 -5.07 3.13 -1.28
N LEU A 437 -6.27 3.28 -1.84
CA LEU A 437 -6.62 2.70 -3.13
C LEU A 437 -6.27 3.61 -4.33
N GLY A 438 -5.96 4.87 -4.09
CA GLY A 438 -5.64 5.81 -5.17
C GLY A 438 -6.85 6.41 -5.85
N THR A 439 -6.90 6.29 -7.15
CA THR A 439 -7.94 6.87 -8.01
C THR A 439 -9.26 6.09 -8.02
N GLY A 440 -9.43 5.11 -7.13
CA GLY A 440 -10.68 4.38 -7.00
C GLY A 440 -11.85 5.28 -6.60
N PHE A 441 -13.06 4.76 -6.63
CA PHE A 441 -14.37 5.38 -6.38
C PHE A 441 -14.38 6.83 -5.89
N GLY A 442 -15.05 7.72 -6.60
CA GLY A 442 -15.23 9.13 -6.24
C GLY A 442 -14.08 10.06 -6.63
N LEU A 443 -12.82 9.64 -6.53
CA LEU A 443 -11.66 10.42 -6.99
C LEU A 443 -11.32 10.16 -8.47
N SER A 444 -11.67 9.00 -8.99
CA SER A 444 -11.34 8.61 -10.37
C SER A 444 -12.08 9.42 -11.42
N HIS A 445 -13.22 9.98 -11.09
CA HIS A 445 -13.99 10.83 -12.02
C HIS A 445 -13.39 12.24 -12.15
N ASN A 446 -12.63 12.67 -11.17
CA ASN A 446 -11.89 13.93 -11.20
C ASN A 446 -10.63 13.77 -10.32
N PRO A 447 -9.50 13.34 -10.90
CA PRO A 447 -8.24 13.16 -10.15
C PRO A 447 -7.83 14.43 -9.40
N ALA A 448 -8.18 15.59 -9.96
CA ALA A 448 -7.92 16.89 -9.36
C ALA A 448 -8.97 17.33 -8.31
N LEU A 449 -9.94 16.48 -7.97
CA LEU A 449 -10.92 16.84 -6.94
C LEU A 449 -10.24 17.21 -5.61
N ALA A 450 -9.12 16.57 -5.31
CA ALA A 450 -8.32 16.90 -4.15
C ALA A 450 -7.73 18.34 -4.21
N ALA A 451 -7.46 18.88 -5.41
CA ALA A 451 -6.99 20.25 -5.59
C ALA A 451 -8.04 21.28 -5.15
N THR A 452 -9.30 21.01 -5.45
CA THR A 452 -10.42 21.94 -5.13
C THR A 452 -10.82 21.95 -3.66
N LEU A 453 -10.32 20.99 -2.85
CA LEU A 453 -10.64 20.91 -1.43
C LEU A 453 -9.95 22.00 -0.61
N PRO A 454 -10.61 22.51 0.45
CA PRO A 454 -9.97 23.36 1.43
C PRO A 454 -8.78 22.68 2.12
N ASP A 455 -7.77 23.42 2.55
CA ASP A 455 -6.57 22.87 3.20
C ASP A 455 -6.89 22.00 4.42
N VAL A 456 -7.90 22.38 5.20
CA VAL A 456 -8.34 21.59 6.37
C VAL A 456 -8.86 20.20 5.95
N ALA A 457 -9.58 20.12 4.83
CA ALA A 457 -10.05 18.87 4.28
C ALA A 457 -8.88 18.02 3.74
N LYS A 458 -7.89 18.63 3.08
CA LYS A 458 -6.64 17.97 2.67
C LYS A 458 -5.90 17.38 3.87
N VAL A 459 -5.78 18.12 4.98
CA VAL A 459 -5.14 17.64 6.22
C VAL A 459 -5.89 16.44 6.81
N LEU A 460 -7.24 16.47 6.81
CA LEU A 460 -8.05 15.33 7.24
C LEU A 460 -7.75 14.08 6.40
N LEU A 461 -7.74 14.21 5.08
CA LEU A 461 -7.46 13.09 4.18
C LEU A 461 -6.02 12.57 4.33
N MET A 462 -5.02 13.46 4.47
CA MET A 462 -3.63 13.04 4.76
C MET A 462 -3.54 12.23 6.05
N PHE A 463 -4.24 12.64 7.09
CA PHE A 463 -4.31 11.88 8.34
C PHE A 463 -4.95 10.51 8.13
N ILE A 464 -6.06 10.44 7.38
CA ILE A 464 -6.76 9.18 7.07
C ILE A 464 -5.87 8.23 6.25
N MET A 465 -5.15 8.73 5.24
CA MET A 465 -4.18 7.95 4.46
C MET A 465 -3.08 7.34 5.35
N LEU A 466 -2.54 8.16 6.27
CA LEU A 466 -1.53 7.70 7.22
C LEU A 466 -2.07 6.64 8.19
N VAL A 467 -3.30 6.82 8.68
CA VAL A 467 -4.01 5.87 9.54
C VAL A 467 -4.22 4.54 8.82
N GLY A 468 -4.65 4.57 7.57
CA GLY A 468 -4.82 3.39 6.74
C GLY A 468 -3.51 2.63 6.53
N ARG A 469 -2.43 3.35 6.26
CA ARG A 469 -1.11 2.76 5.98
C ARG A 469 -0.42 2.14 7.19
N LEU A 470 -0.49 2.81 8.34
CA LEU A 470 0.13 2.35 9.58
C LEU A 470 -0.64 1.23 10.28
N GLU A 471 -1.74 0.79 9.70
CA GLU A 471 -2.79 0.01 10.35
C GLU A 471 -3.43 0.77 11.53
N LEU A 472 -4.74 0.91 11.46
CA LEU A 472 -5.56 1.67 12.40
C LEU A 472 -5.24 1.39 13.87
N PHE A 473 -4.87 0.14 14.19
CA PHE A 473 -4.57 -0.28 15.57
C PHE A 473 -3.35 0.44 16.16
N ILE A 474 -2.33 0.72 15.35
CA ILE A 474 -1.13 1.44 15.80
C ILE A 474 -1.50 2.87 16.19
N VAL A 475 -2.29 3.54 15.36
CA VAL A 475 -2.71 4.92 15.62
C VAL A 475 -3.61 5.00 16.84
N LEU A 476 -4.55 4.05 17.00
CA LEU A 476 -5.39 3.96 18.20
C LEU A 476 -4.56 3.81 19.49
N LEU A 477 -3.52 2.96 19.46
CA LEU A 477 -2.62 2.81 20.61
C LEU A 477 -1.91 4.12 20.95
N LEU A 478 -1.43 4.84 19.95
CA LEU A 478 -0.76 6.13 20.14
C LEU A 478 -1.71 7.20 20.72
N CYS A 479 -3.00 7.14 20.43
CA CYS A 479 -4.02 8.02 20.99
C CYS A 479 -4.40 7.69 22.43
N MET A 480 -4.07 6.50 22.95
CA MET A 480 -4.42 6.11 24.31
C MET A 480 -3.52 6.77 25.35
N PRO A 481 -4.05 7.50 26.36
CA PRO A 481 -3.23 8.11 27.43
C PRO A 481 -2.44 7.08 28.24
N SER A 482 -2.95 5.84 28.38
CA SER A 482 -2.27 4.74 29.06
C SER A 482 -1.00 4.28 28.36
N PHE A 483 -0.89 4.49 27.06
CA PHE A 483 0.31 4.20 26.27
C PHE A 483 1.50 5.05 26.71
N TRP A 484 1.27 6.29 27.13
CA TRP A 484 2.30 7.27 27.48
C TRP A 484 2.68 7.26 28.96
N LYS A 485 1.81 6.73 29.84
CA LYS A 485 1.92 6.82 31.32
C LYS A 485 2.79 5.75 31.98
N SER A 486 3.48 4.86 31.27
CA SER A 486 4.26 3.77 31.92
C SER A 486 5.70 3.70 31.42
#